data_bd4e2f4acb146c498e88cf553734d31f
#
_entry.id   bd4e2f4acb146c498e88cf553734d31f
#
_cell.length_a   1.000
_cell.length_b   1.000
_cell.length_c   1.000
_cell.angle_alpha   90.00
_cell.angle_beta   90.00
_cell.angle_gamma   90.00
#
_symmetry.space_group_name_H-M   'P 1'
#
loop_
_entity.id
_entity.type
_entity.pdbx_description
1 polymer ?
#
loop_
_entity_poly.entity_id
_entity_poly.type
_entity_poly.pdbx_seq_one_letter_code
_entity_poly.pdbx_strand_id
1 'polypeptide(L)'
;MEYYLTRRDIDEYCTALRGDERSAGTIEKYRRDTEAFVEWLNGRLISKEILVAWKEYLISKDYAPCTINSMLAALNGVFRYKEWPFKVKFLRLQHRLFREPERELSREEYNRLLAVAQSTGQERLALIMETICSSGIRISELHSITVEALQVRRATISLKGKIRTILLADKLCKKLLKYAKKQKIASGEIFITRSGRGITRRQVWYEMKRLCKAADVPKSKVFPHNLRRVFAVAFYRVSKDIARLADVLGHSSIETTRIYLTVSGSDQMRQIERLGLIS
;
A
#
# COMPACT_ATOMS: atom_id res chain seq x y z
N MET A 1 33.21 24.43 -8.90
CA MET A 1 32.38 24.49 -7.69
C MET A 1 32.37 23.10 -7.07
N GLU A 2 32.74 22.99 -5.80
CA GLU A 2 32.78 21.72 -5.08
C GLU A 2 31.43 21.46 -4.39
N TYR A 3 30.89 20.24 -4.52
CA TYR A 3 29.59 19.87 -3.98
C TYR A 3 29.77 18.82 -2.88
N TYR A 4 29.37 19.20 -1.66
CA TYR A 4 29.34 18.32 -0.48
C TYR A 4 27.91 18.19 0.03
N LEU A 5 27.50 17.00 0.40
CA LEU A 5 26.22 16.78 1.06
C LEU A 5 26.46 16.38 2.51
N THR A 6 25.87 17.15 3.40
CA THR A 6 25.98 16.99 4.85
C THR A 6 24.63 16.59 5.47
N ARG A 7 24.66 16.13 6.72
CA ARG A 7 23.42 15.90 7.48
C ARG A 7 22.59 17.17 7.66
N ARG A 8 23.24 18.32 7.79
CA ARG A 8 22.56 19.62 7.88
C ARG A 8 21.74 19.92 6.61
N ASP A 9 22.28 19.65 5.43
CA ASP A 9 21.55 19.83 4.16
C ASP A 9 20.29 18.94 4.09
N ILE A 10 20.39 17.73 4.66
CA ILE A 10 19.23 16.81 4.75
C ILE A 10 18.17 17.38 5.70
N ASP A 11 18.57 17.96 6.84
CA ASP A 11 17.64 18.58 7.79
C ASP A 11 16.93 19.78 7.18
N GLU A 12 17.65 20.64 6.46
CA GLU A 12 17.11 21.77 5.72
C GLU A 12 16.10 21.29 4.65
N TYR A 13 16.46 20.29 3.88
CA TYR A 13 15.56 19.68 2.88
C TYR A 13 14.31 19.07 3.51
N CYS A 14 14.45 18.35 4.62
CA CYS A 14 13.30 17.80 5.35
C CYS A 14 12.38 18.90 5.88
N THR A 15 12.92 20.06 6.25
CA THR A 15 12.14 21.22 6.67
C THR A 15 11.40 21.85 5.49
N ALA A 16 12.03 22.00 4.33
CA ALA A 16 11.38 22.44 3.10
C ALA A 16 10.23 21.49 2.69
N LEU A 17 10.45 20.17 2.78
CA LEU A 17 9.39 19.18 2.49
C LEU A 17 8.18 19.29 3.45
N ARG A 18 8.37 19.75 4.69
CA ARG A 18 7.25 20.05 5.60
C ARG A 18 6.48 21.27 5.12
N GLY A 19 7.18 22.33 4.67
CA GLY A 19 6.56 23.50 4.04
C GLY A 19 5.77 23.13 2.78
N ASP A 20 6.23 22.16 2.02
CA ASP A 20 5.51 21.59 0.86
C ASP A 20 4.38 20.62 1.23
N GLU A 21 3.98 20.58 2.50
CA GLU A 21 2.91 19.69 3.01
C GLU A 21 3.11 18.19 2.71
N ARG A 22 4.37 17.74 2.58
CA ARG A 22 4.65 16.31 2.40
C ARG A 22 4.33 15.53 3.66
N SER A 23 3.81 14.31 3.49
CA SER A 23 3.48 13.46 4.63
C SER A 23 4.72 13.10 5.47
N ALA A 24 4.56 13.01 6.80
CA ALA A 24 5.63 12.63 7.72
C ALA A 24 6.37 11.36 7.29
N GLY A 25 5.63 10.32 6.84
CA GLY A 25 6.24 9.09 6.34
C GLY A 25 7.06 9.25 5.06
N THR A 26 6.72 10.23 4.19
CA THR A 26 7.53 10.57 3.01
C THR A 26 8.81 11.26 3.43
N ILE A 27 8.72 12.20 4.36
CA ILE A 27 9.87 12.97 4.87
C ILE A 27 10.86 12.03 5.59
N GLU A 28 10.36 11.16 6.47
CA GLU A 28 11.16 10.17 7.18
C GLU A 28 11.88 9.21 6.21
N LYS A 29 11.14 8.74 5.18
CA LYS A 29 11.73 7.90 4.16
C LYS A 29 12.82 8.62 3.37
N TYR A 30 12.58 9.85 2.94
CA TYR A 30 13.59 10.63 2.18
C TYR A 30 14.81 10.94 3.04
N ARG A 31 14.62 11.28 4.32
CA ARG A 31 15.71 11.43 5.29
C ARG A 31 16.58 10.18 5.32
N ARG A 32 16.01 9.04 5.65
CA ARG A 32 16.72 7.76 5.75
C ARG A 32 17.46 7.41 4.45
N ASP A 33 16.81 7.58 3.30
CA ASP A 33 17.37 7.21 2.00
C ASP A 33 18.54 8.15 1.62
N THR A 34 18.48 9.43 2.00
CA THR A 34 19.58 10.39 1.77
C THR A 34 20.71 10.27 2.80
N GLU A 35 20.40 9.96 4.05
CA GLU A 35 21.41 9.64 5.08
C GLU A 35 22.25 8.43 4.66
N ALA A 36 21.62 7.38 4.12
CA ALA A 36 22.34 6.22 3.60
C ALA A 36 23.33 6.59 2.48
N PHE A 37 22.99 7.56 1.63
CA PHE A 37 23.92 8.08 0.63
C PHE A 37 25.08 8.85 1.27
N VAL A 38 24.81 9.72 2.23
CA VAL A 38 25.86 10.51 2.94
C VAL A 38 26.82 9.58 3.68
N GLU A 39 26.34 8.55 4.34
CA GLU A 39 27.17 7.53 5.00
C GLU A 39 28.08 6.80 3.98
N TRP A 40 27.52 6.37 2.87
CA TRP A 40 28.29 5.74 1.81
C TRP A 40 29.28 6.71 1.14
N LEU A 41 28.89 7.98 0.97
CA LEU A 41 29.73 9.03 0.37
C LEU A 41 30.99 9.27 1.20
N ASN A 42 30.91 9.16 2.52
CA ASN A 42 32.01 9.28 3.47
C ASN A 42 32.89 10.52 3.22
N GLY A 43 32.26 11.69 3.09
CA GLY A 43 32.95 12.97 2.90
C GLY A 43 33.53 13.23 1.50
N ARG A 44 33.35 12.32 0.54
CA ARG A 44 33.81 12.53 -0.85
C ARG A 44 32.98 13.62 -1.52
N LEU A 45 33.60 14.29 -2.51
CA LEU A 45 32.91 15.24 -3.38
C LEU A 45 31.88 14.54 -4.26
N ILE A 46 30.77 15.20 -4.49
CA ILE A 46 29.74 14.70 -5.40
C ILE A 46 30.16 15.04 -6.84
N SER A 47 30.24 14.00 -7.65
CA SER A 47 30.44 14.09 -9.10
C SER A 47 29.52 13.13 -9.82
N LYS A 48 29.45 13.22 -11.16
CA LYS A 48 28.64 12.26 -11.95
C LYS A 48 29.11 10.82 -11.77
N GLU A 49 30.41 10.61 -11.67
CA GLU A 49 31.04 9.31 -11.46
C GLU A 49 30.67 8.73 -10.11
N ILE A 50 30.70 9.52 -9.05
CA ILE A 50 30.26 9.12 -7.69
C ILE A 50 28.78 8.74 -7.68
N LEU A 51 27.94 9.46 -8.40
CA LEU A 51 26.50 9.15 -8.47
C LEU A 51 26.21 7.85 -9.25
N VAL A 52 27.01 7.55 -10.27
CA VAL A 52 26.95 6.27 -10.97
C VAL A 52 27.41 5.15 -10.05
N ALA A 53 28.55 5.33 -9.35
CA ALA A 53 29.07 4.37 -8.39
C ALA A 53 28.08 4.08 -7.23
N TRP A 54 27.35 5.10 -6.75
CA TRP A 54 26.28 4.90 -5.77
C TRP A 54 25.19 3.97 -6.30
N LYS A 55 24.73 4.19 -7.52
CA LYS A 55 23.69 3.35 -8.14
C LYS A 55 24.19 1.91 -8.32
N GLU A 56 25.43 1.71 -8.76
CA GLU A 56 26.06 0.38 -8.88
C GLU A 56 26.19 -0.30 -7.53
N TYR A 57 26.58 0.45 -6.49
CA TYR A 57 26.60 -0.05 -5.12
C TYR A 57 25.22 -0.53 -4.65
N LEU A 58 24.14 0.21 -4.91
CA LEU A 58 22.78 -0.22 -4.56
C LEU A 58 22.38 -1.50 -5.31
N ILE A 59 22.79 -1.64 -6.58
CA ILE A 59 22.55 -2.86 -7.36
C ILE A 59 23.35 -4.04 -6.76
N SER A 60 24.62 -3.84 -6.40
CA SER A 60 25.45 -4.89 -5.82
C SER A 60 24.99 -5.37 -4.43
N LYS A 61 24.18 -4.56 -3.75
CA LYS A 61 23.54 -4.90 -2.46
C LYS A 61 22.18 -5.61 -2.64
N ASP A 62 21.83 -6.05 -3.83
CA ASP A 62 20.59 -6.74 -4.15
C ASP A 62 19.31 -5.99 -3.73
N TYR A 63 19.34 -4.67 -3.68
CA TYR A 63 18.13 -3.91 -3.47
C TYR A 63 17.16 -4.10 -4.63
N ALA A 64 15.88 -4.28 -4.30
CA ALA A 64 14.83 -4.35 -5.33
C ALA A 64 14.88 -3.07 -6.21
N PRO A 65 14.75 -3.18 -7.53
CA PRO A 65 14.86 -2.04 -8.46
C PRO A 65 13.92 -0.87 -8.12
N CYS A 66 12.72 -1.15 -7.61
CA CYS A 66 11.79 -0.12 -7.13
C CYS A 66 12.32 0.61 -5.87
N THR A 67 13.06 -0.10 -5.00
CA THR A 67 13.71 0.49 -3.82
C THR A 67 14.85 1.40 -4.26
N ILE A 68 15.70 0.93 -5.18
CA ILE A 68 16.78 1.75 -5.78
C ILE A 68 16.19 3.03 -6.37
N ASN A 69 15.19 2.94 -7.23
CA ASN A 69 14.55 4.11 -7.83
C ASN A 69 13.96 5.07 -6.79
N SER A 70 13.45 4.54 -5.69
CA SER A 70 12.94 5.36 -4.59
C SER A 70 14.05 6.10 -3.84
N MET A 71 15.21 5.47 -3.60
CA MET A 71 16.38 6.11 -3.01
C MET A 71 16.97 7.18 -3.95
N LEU A 72 17.05 6.88 -5.24
CA LEU A 72 17.47 7.86 -6.25
C LEU A 72 16.50 9.04 -6.37
N ALA A 73 15.20 8.82 -6.17
CA ALA A 73 14.20 9.90 -6.16
C ALA A 73 14.40 10.85 -4.98
N ALA A 74 14.71 10.31 -3.79
CA ALA A 74 15.04 11.13 -2.61
C ALA A 74 16.27 11.99 -2.87
N LEU A 75 17.34 11.39 -3.40
CA LEU A 75 18.60 12.09 -3.72
C LEU A 75 18.40 13.17 -4.80
N ASN A 76 17.70 12.85 -5.89
CA ASN A 76 17.35 13.85 -6.92
C ASN A 76 16.49 14.99 -6.37
N GLY A 77 15.69 14.72 -5.34
CA GLY A 77 14.92 15.73 -4.61
C GLY A 77 15.82 16.72 -3.88
N VAL A 78 16.86 16.22 -3.18
CA VAL A 78 17.86 17.05 -2.52
C VAL A 78 18.63 17.92 -3.54
N PHE A 79 19.09 17.33 -4.63
CA PHE A 79 19.82 18.09 -5.65
C PHE A 79 18.98 19.21 -6.25
N ARG A 80 17.70 18.97 -6.50
CA ARG A 80 16.78 20.00 -6.98
C ARG A 80 16.57 21.11 -5.93
N TYR A 81 16.44 20.75 -4.66
CA TYR A 81 16.27 21.71 -3.57
C TYR A 81 17.51 22.62 -3.42
N LYS A 82 18.71 22.04 -3.57
CA LYS A 82 20.00 22.76 -3.50
C LYS A 82 20.37 23.44 -4.84
N GLU A 83 19.52 23.33 -5.86
CA GLU A 83 19.78 23.83 -7.22
C GLU A 83 21.10 23.30 -7.83
N TRP A 84 21.47 22.08 -7.45
CA TRP A 84 22.70 21.45 -7.96
C TRP A 84 22.46 20.82 -9.33
N PRO A 85 23.47 20.87 -10.25
CA PRO A 85 23.33 20.39 -11.63
C PRO A 85 23.39 18.87 -11.76
N PHE A 86 22.92 18.14 -10.76
CA PHE A 86 22.97 16.69 -10.74
C PHE A 86 21.60 16.06 -10.89
N LYS A 87 21.57 14.94 -11.60
CA LYS A 87 20.40 14.09 -11.73
C LYS A 87 20.83 12.66 -12.00
N VAL A 88 20.46 11.73 -11.13
CA VAL A 88 20.69 10.30 -11.33
C VAL A 88 19.52 9.71 -12.11
N LYS A 89 19.83 9.01 -13.21
CA LYS A 89 18.80 8.32 -14.02
C LYS A 89 18.28 7.09 -13.29
N PHE A 90 16.97 6.95 -13.25
CA PHE A 90 16.31 5.77 -12.71
C PHE A 90 16.61 4.51 -13.52
N LEU A 91 16.52 3.36 -12.85
CA LEU A 91 16.46 2.07 -13.54
C LEU A 91 15.16 2.02 -14.34
N ARG A 92 15.23 1.61 -15.59
CA ARG A 92 14.04 1.36 -16.41
C ARG A 92 13.42 0.05 -15.92
N LEU A 93 12.22 0.15 -15.36
CA LEU A 93 11.47 -1.02 -14.91
C LEU A 93 10.47 -1.41 -16.01
N GLN A 94 10.55 -2.62 -16.47
CA GLN A 94 9.49 -3.18 -17.28
C GLN A 94 8.24 -3.34 -16.40
N HIS A 95 7.08 -2.97 -16.89
CA HIS A 95 5.83 -3.28 -16.21
C HIS A 95 5.71 -4.79 -16.06
N ARG A 96 5.37 -5.25 -14.86
CA ARG A 96 5.13 -6.67 -14.63
C ARG A 96 3.96 -7.12 -15.50
N LEU A 97 4.25 -7.96 -16.46
CA LEU A 97 3.26 -8.50 -17.39
C LEU A 97 2.40 -9.59 -16.74
N PHE A 98 2.97 -10.30 -15.75
CA PHE A 98 2.36 -11.46 -15.13
C PHE A 98 2.24 -11.33 -13.62
N ARG A 99 1.26 -12.02 -13.05
CA ARG A 99 1.11 -12.22 -11.61
C ARG A 99 2.16 -13.18 -11.07
N GLU A 100 2.48 -12.98 -9.79
CA GLU A 100 3.14 -13.98 -8.95
C GLU A 100 2.06 -14.61 -8.04
N PRO A 101 1.42 -15.71 -8.41
CA PRO A 101 0.32 -16.32 -7.64
C PRO A 101 0.70 -16.64 -6.19
N GLU A 102 2.00 -16.93 -5.97
CA GLU A 102 2.54 -17.26 -4.65
C GLU A 102 2.46 -16.08 -3.65
N ARG A 103 2.28 -14.87 -4.15
CA ARG A 103 2.17 -13.65 -3.31
C ARG A 103 0.76 -13.12 -3.22
N GLU A 104 -0.19 -13.71 -3.92
CA GLU A 104 -1.56 -13.24 -3.98
C GLU A 104 -2.48 -14.08 -3.11
N LEU A 105 -3.38 -13.41 -2.41
CA LEU A 105 -4.41 -14.06 -1.62
C LEU A 105 -5.61 -14.39 -2.52
N SER A 106 -5.95 -15.67 -2.62
CA SER A 106 -7.17 -16.10 -3.32
C SER A 106 -8.42 -15.85 -2.49
N ARG A 107 -9.59 -15.94 -3.12
CA ARG A 107 -10.87 -15.83 -2.41
C ARG A 107 -11.08 -16.98 -1.44
N GLU A 108 -10.66 -18.18 -1.80
CA GLU A 108 -10.74 -19.39 -0.98
C GLU A 108 -9.83 -19.26 0.25
N GLU A 109 -8.59 -18.78 0.06
CA GLU A 109 -7.65 -18.50 1.15
C GLU A 109 -8.19 -17.41 2.09
N TYR A 110 -8.79 -16.35 1.54
CA TYR A 110 -9.47 -15.32 2.33
C TYR A 110 -10.62 -15.91 3.16
N ASN A 111 -11.44 -16.77 2.57
CA ASN A 111 -12.56 -17.41 3.29
C ASN A 111 -12.06 -18.30 4.44
N ARG A 112 -10.95 -19.04 4.25
CA ARG A 112 -10.34 -19.82 5.33
C ARG A 112 -9.83 -18.94 6.46
N LEU A 113 -9.15 -17.84 6.16
CA LEU A 113 -8.71 -16.87 7.17
C LEU A 113 -9.89 -16.28 7.95
N LEU A 114 -10.97 -15.94 7.25
CA LEU A 114 -12.17 -15.40 7.86
C LEU A 114 -12.84 -16.41 8.79
N ALA A 115 -12.98 -17.66 8.35
CA ALA A 115 -13.54 -18.75 9.15
C ALA A 115 -12.73 -18.99 10.43
N VAL A 116 -11.41 -19.02 10.34
CA VAL A 116 -10.53 -19.15 11.50
C VAL A 116 -10.69 -17.96 12.46
N ALA A 117 -10.74 -16.72 11.96
CA ALA A 117 -10.94 -15.56 12.81
C ALA A 117 -12.27 -15.61 13.55
N GLN A 118 -13.34 -16.10 12.90
CA GLN A 118 -14.67 -16.25 13.49
C GLN A 118 -14.70 -17.38 14.52
N SER A 119 -14.17 -18.56 14.21
CA SER A 119 -14.17 -19.72 15.10
C SER A 119 -13.29 -19.53 16.34
N THR A 120 -12.24 -18.71 16.26
CA THR A 120 -11.34 -18.38 17.38
C THR A 120 -11.76 -17.14 18.17
N GLY A 121 -12.97 -16.61 17.94
CA GLY A 121 -13.51 -15.45 18.66
C GLY A 121 -12.83 -14.11 18.34
N GLN A 122 -12.04 -14.02 17.25
CA GLN A 122 -11.39 -12.79 16.84
C GLN A 122 -12.34 -11.92 15.98
N GLU A 123 -13.52 -11.62 16.54
CA GLU A 123 -14.63 -10.94 15.87
C GLU A 123 -14.20 -9.60 15.24
N ARG A 124 -13.43 -8.78 15.98
CA ARG A 124 -12.92 -7.51 15.46
C ARG A 124 -12.07 -7.70 14.22
N LEU A 125 -11.14 -8.67 14.23
CA LEU A 125 -10.27 -8.94 13.09
C LEU A 125 -11.07 -9.46 11.88
N ALA A 126 -12.04 -10.34 12.10
CA ALA A 126 -12.93 -10.83 11.07
C ALA A 126 -13.69 -9.67 10.40
N LEU A 127 -14.24 -8.75 11.19
CA LEU A 127 -14.95 -7.57 10.69
C LEU A 127 -14.02 -6.58 9.95
N ILE A 128 -12.77 -6.41 10.39
CA ILE A 128 -11.77 -5.62 9.66
C ILE A 128 -11.50 -6.24 8.28
N MET A 129 -11.29 -7.56 8.22
CA MET A 129 -11.06 -8.25 6.95
C MET A 129 -12.28 -8.13 6.02
N GLU A 130 -13.49 -8.34 6.53
CA GLU A 130 -14.73 -8.16 5.76
C GLU A 130 -14.88 -6.71 5.27
N THR A 131 -14.56 -5.72 6.11
CA THR A 131 -14.64 -4.31 5.74
C THR A 131 -13.72 -3.99 4.56
N ILE A 132 -12.46 -4.41 4.63
CA ILE A 132 -11.50 -4.17 3.55
C ILE A 132 -11.91 -4.91 2.27
N CYS A 133 -12.33 -6.18 2.38
CA CYS A 133 -12.72 -7.00 1.23
C CYS A 133 -14.07 -6.62 0.60
N SER A 134 -14.92 -5.86 1.29
CA SER A 134 -16.22 -5.44 0.75
C SER A 134 -16.26 -3.99 0.27
N SER A 135 -15.36 -3.14 0.75
CA SER A 135 -15.31 -1.72 0.41
C SER A 135 -14.04 -1.30 -0.33
N GLY A 136 -13.01 -2.13 -0.33
CA GLY A 136 -11.71 -1.83 -0.93
C GLY A 136 -10.95 -0.70 -0.26
N ILE A 137 -11.26 -0.32 0.98
CA ILE A 137 -10.52 0.73 1.70
C ILE A 137 -9.08 0.33 2.01
N ARG A 138 -8.21 1.32 2.20
CA ARG A 138 -6.88 1.09 2.73
C ARG A 138 -6.92 0.89 4.23
N ILE A 139 -6.00 0.10 4.76
CA ILE A 139 -5.89 -0.12 6.21
C ILE A 139 -5.74 1.20 7.00
N SER A 140 -5.08 2.21 6.44
CA SER A 140 -4.95 3.54 7.04
C SER A 140 -6.26 4.34 7.05
N GLU A 141 -7.26 3.89 6.33
CA GLU A 141 -8.57 4.54 6.20
C GLU A 141 -9.63 3.90 7.14
N LEU A 142 -9.29 2.86 7.90
CA LEU A 142 -10.22 2.19 8.82
C LEU A 142 -10.81 3.14 9.86
N HIS A 143 -10.10 4.17 10.28
CA HIS A 143 -10.60 5.19 11.20
C HIS A 143 -11.82 5.95 10.66
N SER A 144 -12.03 5.97 9.34
CA SER A 144 -13.22 6.59 8.72
C SER A 144 -14.46 5.70 8.79
N ILE A 145 -14.33 4.45 9.26
CA ILE A 145 -15.48 3.58 9.52
C ILE A 145 -15.97 3.87 10.93
N THR A 146 -16.89 4.79 11.03
CA THR A 146 -17.49 5.27 12.29
C THR A 146 -18.94 4.83 12.41
N VAL A 147 -19.52 4.93 13.61
CA VAL A 147 -20.94 4.65 13.85
C VAL A 147 -21.81 5.50 12.92
N GLU A 148 -21.48 6.79 12.78
CA GLU A 148 -22.20 7.75 11.94
C GLU A 148 -22.11 7.37 10.47
N ALA A 149 -20.92 6.98 10.00
CA ALA A 149 -20.71 6.52 8.63
C ALA A 149 -21.55 5.28 8.29
N LEU A 150 -21.70 4.36 9.26
CA LEU A 150 -22.52 3.16 9.08
C LEU A 150 -24.02 3.48 9.02
N GLN A 151 -24.50 4.46 9.79
CA GLN A 151 -25.91 4.89 9.77
C GLN A 151 -26.31 5.45 8.39
N VAL A 152 -25.41 6.25 7.78
CA VAL A 152 -25.64 6.81 6.44
C VAL A 152 -25.10 5.93 5.31
N ARG A 153 -24.50 4.76 5.64
CA ARG A 153 -23.90 3.79 4.71
C ARG A 153 -22.85 4.40 3.77
N ARG A 154 -22.16 5.44 4.24
CA ARG A 154 -21.13 6.16 3.49
C ARG A 154 -20.02 6.57 4.43
N ALA A 155 -18.78 6.30 4.05
CA ALA A 155 -17.60 6.83 4.75
C ALA A 155 -16.90 7.86 3.85
N THR A 156 -16.66 9.03 4.39
CA THR A 156 -15.86 10.06 3.71
C THR A 156 -14.41 9.93 4.14
N ILE A 157 -13.53 9.78 3.17
CA ILE A 157 -12.08 9.66 3.40
C ILE A 157 -11.42 10.91 2.87
N SER A 158 -10.75 11.61 3.76
CA SER A 158 -9.88 12.74 3.41
C SER A 158 -8.43 12.31 3.59
N LEU A 159 -7.66 12.26 2.52
CA LEU A 159 -6.25 11.90 2.55
C LEU A 159 -5.46 12.73 1.55
N LYS A 160 -4.47 13.49 2.01
CA LYS A 160 -3.58 14.31 1.19
C LYS A 160 -4.35 15.25 0.23
N GLY A 161 -5.33 15.98 0.74
CA GLY A 161 -6.13 16.94 -0.04
C GLY A 161 -7.14 16.29 -1.01
N LYS A 162 -7.23 14.95 -1.05
CA LYS A 162 -8.24 14.24 -1.84
C LYS A 162 -9.35 13.73 -0.95
N ILE A 163 -10.58 14.09 -1.28
CA ILE A 163 -11.77 13.61 -0.59
C ILE A 163 -12.45 12.59 -1.50
N ARG A 164 -12.77 11.42 -0.95
CA ARG A 164 -13.59 10.42 -1.65
C ARG A 164 -14.64 9.84 -0.73
N THR A 165 -15.77 9.47 -1.29
CA THR A 165 -16.83 8.76 -0.60
C THR A 165 -16.76 7.27 -0.91
N ILE A 166 -16.83 6.44 0.12
CA ILE A 166 -16.94 4.99 0.01
C ILE A 166 -18.37 4.60 0.39
N LEU A 167 -19.00 3.81 -0.47
CA LEU A 167 -20.29 3.20 -0.19
C LEU A 167 -20.07 1.91 0.63
N LEU A 168 -20.87 1.76 1.68
CA LEU A 168 -20.80 0.61 2.58
C LEU A 168 -22.04 -0.27 2.35
N ALA A 169 -21.81 -1.55 2.08
CA ALA A 169 -22.89 -2.50 1.85
C ALA A 169 -23.79 -2.64 3.10
N ASP A 170 -25.09 -2.72 2.93
CA ASP A 170 -26.07 -2.82 4.01
C ASP A 170 -25.76 -3.96 4.99
N LYS A 171 -25.43 -5.14 4.46
CA LYS A 171 -25.07 -6.31 5.25
C LYS A 171 -23.83 -6.06 6.14
N LEU A 172 -22.84 -5.32 5.64
CA LEU A 172 -21.65 -4.93 6.41
C LEU A 172 -22.05 -3.94 7.52
N CYS A 173 -22.83 -2.90 7.18
CA CYS A 173 -23.27 -1.90 8.15
C CYS A 173 -24.04 -2.55 9.31
N LYS A 174 -24.97 -3.47 9.03
CA LYS A 174 -25.70 -4.21 10.07
C LYS A 174 -24.77 -5.01 11.00
N LYS A 175 -23.78 -5.70 10.43
CA LYS A 175 -22.78 -6.45 11.24
C LYS A 175 -21.96 -5.52 12.12
N LEU A 176 -21.46 -4.42 11.57
CA LEU A 176 -20.64 -3.47 12.29
C LEU A 176 -21.41 -2.71 13.38
N LEU A 177 -22.67 -2.32 13.12
CA LEU A 177 -23.52 -1.70 14.13
C LEU A 177 -23.84 -2.66 15.29
N LYS A 178 -24.10 -3.95 14.98
CA LYS A 178 -24.28 -4.99 16.00
C LYS A 178 -23.00 -5.14 16.86
N TYR A 179 -21.83 -5.14 16.23
CA TYR A 179 -20.55 -5.17 16.92
C TYR A 179 -20.34 -3.93 17.79
N ALA A 180 -20.60 -2.73 17.26
CA ALA A 180 -20.49 -1.47 18.01
C ALA A 180 -21.35 -1.49 19.27
N LYS A 181 -22.63 -1.92 19.15
CA LYS A 181 -23.54 -2.08 20.29
C LYS A 181 -23.00 -3.05 21.33
N LYS A 182 -22.47 -4.22 20.91
CA LYS A 182 -21.85 -5.22 21.78
C LYS A 182 -20.62 -4.66 22.52
N GLN A 183 -19.81 -3.83 21.84
CA GLN A 183 -18.62 -3.20 22.40
C GLN A 183 -18.90 -1.88 23.14
N LYS A 184 -20.19 -1.46 23.23
CA LYS A 184 -20.62 -0.19 23.84
C LYS A 184 -19.99 1.04 23.17
N ILE A 185 -19.74 0.97 21.85
CA ILE A 185 -19.26 2.10 21.03
C ILE A 185 -20.48 2.87 20.56
N ALA A 186 -20.74 4.04 21.15
CA ALA A 186 -21.91 4.85 20.84
C ALA A 186 -21.67 5.79 19.65
N SER A 187 -20.44 6.24 19.41
CA SER A 187 -20.04 7.18 18.35
C SER A 187 -18.57 6.99 17.96
N GLY A 188 -18.17 7.56 16.83
CA GLY A 188 -16.78 7.56 16.36
C GLY A 188 -16.32 6.22 15.80
N GLU A 189 -15.01 5.96 15.85
CA GLU A 189 -14.37 4.80 15.22
C GLU A 189 -14.87 3.45 15.76
N ILE A 190 -15.19 2.54 14.83
CA ILE A 190 -15.64 1.17 15.19
C ILE A 190 -14.48 0.27 15.62
N PHE A 191 -13.33 0.42 14.99
CA PHE A 191 -12.17 -0.46 15.19
C PHE A 191 -11.19 0.14 16.17
N ILE A 192 -11.52 0.03 17.47
CA ILE A 192 -10.69 0.52 18.56
C ILE A 192 -10.04 -0.62 19.34
N THR A 193 -8.96 -0.30 20.05
CA THR A 193 -8.29 -1.16 21.01
C THR A 193 -9.06 -1.16 22.36
N ARG A 194 -8.68 -2.03 23.28
CA ARG A 194 -9.24 -2.03 24.66
C ARG A 194 -9.04 -0.69 25.40
N SER A 195 -8.01 0.08 25.02
CA SER A 195 -7.75 1.42 25.57
C SER A 195 -8.51 2.54 24.88
N GLY A 196 -9.46 2.24 23.98
CA GLY A 196 -10.25 3.23 23.25
C GLY A 196 -9.53 3.90 22.08
N ARG A 197 -8.29 3.56 21.77
CA ARG A 197 -7.52 4.11 20.65
C ARG A 197 -7.81 3.34 19.36
N GLY A 198 -7.82 4.03 18.21
CA GLY A 198 -7.93 3.40 16.91
C GLY A 198 -6.88 2.31 16.70
N ILE A 199 -7.26 1.23 16.00
CA ILE A 199 -6.34 0.12 15.72
C ILE A 199 -5.26 0.53 14.73
N THR A 200 -4.02 0.18 15.00
CA THR A 200 -2.90 0.49 14.11
C THR A 200 -2.75 -0.55 12.99
N ARG A 201 -2.17 -0.11 11.85
CA ARG A 201 -1.80 -1.00 10.74
C ARG A 201 -0.94 -2.19 11.21
N ARG A 202 0.02 -1.94 12.12
CA ARG A 202 0.93 -2.97 12.65
C ARG A 202 0.18 -4.03 13.46
N GLN A 203 -0.78 -3.61 14.27
CA GLN A 203 -1.62 -4.53 15.05
C GLN A 203 -2.44 -5.43 14.13
N VAL A 204 -3.17 -4.85 13.16
CA VAL A 204 -3.96 -5.65 12.19
C VAL A 204 -3.06 -6.63 11.44
N TRP A 205 -1.90 -6.17 10.97
CA TRP A 205 -0.94 -7.04 10.28
C TRP A 205 -0.50 -8.21 11.16
N TYR A 206 -0.15 -7.94 12.40
CA TYR A 206 0.28 -8.97 13.36
C TYR A 206 -0.85 -9.96 13.69
N GLU A 207 -2.06 -9.46 13.97
CA GLU A 207 -3.24 -10.29 14.23
C GLU A 207 -3.55 -11.20 13.02
N MET A 208 -3.52 -10.67 11.78
CA MET A 208 -3.70 -11.46 10.56
C MET A 208 -2.65 -12.57 10.41
N LYS A 209 -1.38 -12.30 10.71
CA LYS A 209 -0.30 -13.29 10.62
C LYS A 209 -0.50 -14.49 11.55
N ARG A 210 -1.15 -14.28 12.69
CA ARG A 210 -1.45 -15.36 13.64
C ARG A 210 -2.48 -16.36 13.12
N LEU A 211 -3.34 -15.95 12.20
CA LEU A 211 -4.33 -16.84 11.58
C LEU A 211 -3.71 -17.83 10.57
N CYS A 212 -2.57 -17.50 9.99
CA CYS A 212 -2.01 -18.17 8.82
C CYS A 212 -1.85 -19.68 9.01
N LYS A 213 -1.34 -20.13 10.17
CA LYS A 213 -1.11 -21.56 10.43
C LYS A 213 -2.43 -22.32 10.49
N ALA A 214 -3.42 -21.81 11.23
CA ALA A 214 -4.72 -22.47 11.39
C ALA A 214 -5.58 -22.41 10.11
N ALA A 215 -5.38 -21.39 9.27
CA ALA A 215 -6.09 -21.25 7.99
C ALA A 215 -5.41 -21.98 6.83
N ASP A 216 -4.24 -22.57 7.05
CA ASP A 216 -3.41 -23.16 6.00
C ASP A 216 -3.18 -22.18 4.83
N VAL A 217 -2.70 -20.95 5.16
CA VAL A 217 -2.39 -19.92 4.19
C VAL A 217 -0.98 -19.40 4.39
N PRO A 218 -0.15 -19.33 3.34
CA PRO A 218 1.22 -18.84 3.43
C PRO A 218 1.29 -17.43 4.01
N LYS A 219 2.18 -17.19 4.98
CA LYS A 219 2.36 -15.88 5.60
C LYS A 219 2.67 -14.77 4.58
N SER A 220 3.39 -15.10 3.50
CA SER A 220 3.72 -14.16 2.41
C SER A 220 2.50 -13.53 1.76
N LYS A 221 1.37 -14.23 1.72
CA LYS A 221 0.10 -13.77 1.12
C LYS A 221 -0.77 -12.92 2.05
N VAL A 222 -0.56 -13.01 3.38
CA VAL A 222 -1.50 -12.48 4.37
C VAL A 222 -1.06 -11.11 4.87
N PHE A 223 -1.58 -10.05 4.25
CA PHE A 223 -1.41 -8.66 4.66
C PHE A 223 -2.56 -7.79 4.13
N PRO A 224 -2.87 -6.64 4.75
CA PRO A 224 -4.07 -5.85 4.43
C PRO A 224 -4.22 -5.44 2.96
N HIS A 225 -3.10 -5.19 2.25
CA HIS A 225 -3.17 -4.81 0.84
C HIS A 225 -3.71 -5.94 -0.05
N ASN A 226 -3.42 -7.21 0.30
CA ASN A 226 -3.97 -8.35 -0.43
C ASN A 226 -5.49 -8.50 -0.21
N LEU A 227 -6.03 -8.13 0.95
CA LEU A 227 -7.48 -8.07 1.15
C LEU A 227 -8.13 -7.05 0.19
N ARG A 228 -7.53 -5.87 0.06
CA ARG A 228 -7.99 -4.86 -0.90
C ARG A 228 -7.89 -5.35 -2.35
N ARG A 229 -6.87 -6.19 -2.66
CA ARG A 229 -6.73 -6.83 -3.95
C ARG A 229 -7.87 -7.83 -4.22
N VAL A 230 -8.26 -8.64 -3.23
CA VAL A 230 -9.41 -9.54 -3.34
C VAL A 230 -10.66 -8.76 -3.73
N PHE A 231 -10.92 -7.61 -3.08
CA PHE A 231 -12.00 -6.70 -3.49
C PHE A 231 -11.85 -6.25 -4.94
N ALA A 232 -10.68 -5.74 -5.32
CA ALA A 232 -10.45 -5.20 -6.66
C ALA A 232 -10.72 -6.23 -7.76
N VAL A 233 -10.22 -7.45 -7.58
CA VAL A 233 -10.45 -8.56 -8.53
C VAL A 233 -11.93 -8.95 -8.58
N ALA A 234 -12.59 -9.05 -7.43
CA ALA A 234 -14.02 -9.39 -7.36
C ALA A 234 -14.90 -8.30 -8.02
N PHE A 235 -14.61 -7.04 -7.73
CA PHE A 235 -15.32 -5.89 -8.31
C PHE A 235 -15.17 -5.85 -9.84
N TYR A 236 -13.93 -6.00 -10.33
CA TYR A 236 -13.68 -6.00 -11.76
C TYR A 236 -14.32 -7.19 -12.50
N ARG A 237 -14.38 -8.35 -11.87
CA ARG A 237 -15.08 -9.52 -12.47
C ARG A 237 -16.55 -9.22 -12.78
N VAL A 238 -17.19 -8.39 -11.95
CA VAL A 238 -18.60 -7.99 -12.10
C VAL A 238 -18.75 -6.79 -13.03
N SER A 239 -17.97 -5.73 -12.80
CA SER A 239 -18.13 -4.46 -13.53
C SER A 239 -17.50 -4.45 -14.91
N LYS A 240 -16.38 -5.20 -15.10
CA LYS A 240 -15.53 -5.17 -16.30
C LYS A 240 -15.00 -3.77 -16.65
N ASP A 241 -15.11 -2.81 -15.73
CA ASP A 241 -14.77 -1.41 -15.90
C ASP A 241 -13.60 -1.04 -14.98
N ILE A 242 -12.42 -0.83 -15.57
CA ILE A 242 -11.21 -0.48 -14.83
C ILE A 242 -11.21 0.98 -14.34
N ALA A 243 -11.86 1.89 -15.08
CA ALA A 243 -11.94 3.29 -14.70
C ALA A 243 -12.81 3.42 -13.44
N ARG A 244 -13.98 2.79 -13.44
CA ARG A 244 -14.85 2.72 -12.28
C ARG A 244 -14.18 2.06 -11.08
N LEU A 245 -13.40 1.00 -11.30
CA LEU A 245 -12.61 0.39 -10.22
C LEU A 245 -11.56 1.35 -9.67
N ALA A 246 -10.87 2.11 -10.53
CA ALA A 246 -9.89 3.12 -10.10
C ALA A 246 -10.54 4.20 -9.22
N ASP A 247 -11.71 4.69 -9.62
CA ASP A 247 -12.49 5.67 -8.85
C ASP A 247 -12.88 5.13 -7.48
N VAL A 248 -13.46 3.93 -7.42
CA VAL A 248 -13.84 3.27 -6.15
C VAL A 248 -12.63 3.06 -5.24
N LEU A 249 -11.49 2.67 -5.79
CA LEU A 249 -10.25 2.52 -5.02
C LEU A 249 -9.60 3.88 -4.68
N GLY A 250 -9.98 4.97 -5.32
CA GLY A 250 -9.34 6.29 -5.15
C GLY A 250 -7.89 6.29 -5.64
N HIS A 251 -7.67 5.76 -6.84
CA HIS A 251 -6.39 5.81 -7.53
C HIS A 251 -6.36 7.04 -8.45
N SER A 252 -5.27 7.77 -8.43
CA SER A 252 -5.08 8.92 -9.32
C SER A 252 -4.66 8.52 -10.74
N SER A 253 -4.35 7.24 -10.95
CA SER A 253 -3.96 6.70 -12.25
C SER A 253 -4.53 5.29 -12.40
N ILE A 254 -5.08 5.02 -13.58
CA ILE A 254 -5.57 3.70 -14.01
C ILE A 254 -4.42 2.67 -13.98
N GLU A 255 -3.19 3.07 -14.27
CA GLU A 255 -2.01 2.21 -14.20
C GLU A 255 -1.82 1.57 -12.81
N THR A 256 -2.12 2.31 -11.74
CA THR A 256 -2.10 1.75 -10.37
C THR A 256 -3.15 0.65 -10.19
N THR A 257 -4.26 0.72 -10.93
CA THR A 257 -5.35 -0.26 -10.86
C THR A 257 -5.04 -1.49 -11.71
N ARG A 258 -4.37 -1.32 -12.85
CA ARG A 258 -3.97 -2.43 -13.74
C ARG A 258 -3.16 -3.50 -13.02
N ILE A 259 -2.35 -3.11 -12.02
CA ILE A 259 -1.55 -4.06 -11.22
C ILE A 259 -2.43 -5.12 -10.53
N TYR A 260 -3.68 -4.79 -10.16
CA TYR A 260 -4.61 -5.76 -9.57
C TYR A 260 -5.23 -6.72 -10.60
N LEU A 261 -5.19 -6.35 -11.87
CA LEU A 261 -5.85 -7.09 -12.96
C LEU A 261 -4.87 -7.86 -13.85
N THR A 262 -3.58 -7.82 -13.54
CA THR A 262 -2.58 -8.61 -14.24
C THR A 262 -2.97 -10.10 -14.19
N VAL A 263 -2.95 -10.77 -15.33
CA VAL A 263 -3.29 -12.20 -15.47
C VAL A 263 -2.06 -13.04 -15.10
N SER A 264 -2.26 -14.28 -14.67
CA SER A 264 -1.13 -15.20 -14.53
C SER A 264 -0.54 -15.54 -15.91
N GLY A 265 0.74 -15.88 -15.98
CA GLY A 265 1.36 -16.30 -17.24
C GLY A 265 0.63 -17.50 -17.87
N SER A 266 0.15 -18.43 -17.05
CA SER A 266 -0.64 -19.58 -17.51
C SER A 266 -2.01 -19.20 -18.07
N ASP A 267 -2.69 -18.23 -17.46
CA ASP A 267 -3.98 -17.74 -17.98
C ASP A 267 -3.80 -16.97 -19.30
N GLN A 268 -2.71 -16.21 -19.41
CA GLN A 268 -2.39 -15.52 -20.66
C GLN A 268 -2.03 -16.50 -21.77
N MET A 269 -1.27 -17.54 -21.45
CA MET A 269 -0.95 -18.59 -22.42
C MET A 269 -2.23 -19.28 -22.94
N ARG A 270 -3.16 -19.64 -22.03
CA ARG A 270 -4.47 -20.17 -22.43
C ARG A 270 -5.28 -19.22 -23.29
N GLN A 271 -5.18 -17.91 -23.06
CA GLN A 271 -5.84 -16.92 -23.90
C GLN A 271 -5.22 -16.86 -25.30
N ILE A 272 -3.89 -16.93 -25.39
CA ILE A 272 -3.17 -16.97 -26.68
C ILE A 272 -3.53 -18.23 -27.45
N GLU A 273 -3.54 -19.41 -26.80
CA GLU A 273 -3.94 -20.67 -27.40
C GLU A 273 -5.38 -20.63 -27.97
N ARG A 274 -6.29 -19.96 -27.27
CA ARG A 274 -7.70 -19.79 -27.71
C ARG A 274 -7.85 -18.86 -28.93
N LEU A 275 -6.83 -18.11 -29.32
CA LEU A 275 -6.88 -17.29 -30.53
C LEU A 275 -6.98 -18.14 -31.80
N GLY A 276 -6.54 -19.42 -31.76
CA GLY A 276 -6.64 -20.33 -32.90
C GLY A 276 -5.87 -19.88 -34.14
N LEU A 277 -4.79 -19.09 -33.96
CA LEU A 277 -3.98 -18.54 -35.06
C LEU A 277 -2.86 -19.45 -35.52
N ILE A 278 -2.70 -20.62 -34.88
CA ILE A 278 -1.72 -21.64 -35.23
C ILE A 278 -2.52 -22.88 -35.66
N SER A 279 -2.27 -23.31 -36.89
CA SER A 279 -2.85 -24.56 -37.47
C SER A 279 -2.09 -25.77 -37.04
#